data_c1a5f57851d772ab817aa81ad7f50c42
#
_entry.id   c1a5f57851d772ab817aa81ad7f50c42
#
_cell.length_a   1.000
_cell.length_b   1.000
_cell.length_c   1.000
_cell.angle_alpha   90.00
_cell.angle_beta   90.00
_cell.angle_gamma   90.00
#
_symmetry.space_group_name_H-M   'P 1'
#
loop_
_entity.id
_entity.type
_entity.pdbx_description
1 polymer ?
#
loop_
_entity_poly.entity_id
_entity_poly.type
_entity_poly.pdbx_seq_one_letter_code
_entity_poly.pdbx_strand_id
1 'polypeptide(L)'
;MAVNPGRLQAWFLACRPKTLSVSLSPVLVGTAVAWHDSGRILWLPLLAAAFGAAFIQIGTNLFNDVGDFLRGTDTPDRLGPRRATAEGWLGAGAVRFGAWLSFALAFLCGIYLVRHGGWPIVAIGLASLAAGWAYTGGPKPIAYGPLGEVFVFVFFGLVAVGGSYYLQTLTMTPVVLLAATLVGIHAAAVITVNNYRDHDGDARSGKNTLDVLL
;
A
#
# COMPACT_ATOMS: atom_id res chain seq x y z
N MET A 1 -25.62 -18.29 -10.56
CA MET A 1 -24.28 -18.92 -10.38
C MET A 1 -23.23 -17.87 -10.68
N ALA A 2 -22.37 -17.52 -9.71
CA ALA A 2 -21.28 -16.59 -9.96
C ALA A 2 -20.26 -17.28 -10.88
N VAL A 3 -19.97 -16.70 -12.05
CA VAL A 3 -18.98 -17.23 -12.99
C VAL A 3 -17.61 -17.10 -12.30
N ASN A 4 -16.91 -18.22 -12.13
CA ASN A 4 -15.53 -18.19 -11.63
C ASN A 4 -14.64 -17.46 -12.65
N PRO A 5 -13.86 -16.47 -12.23
CA PRO A 5 -12.98 -15.76 -13.13
C PRO A 5 -11.89 -16.70 -13.68
N GLY A 6 -11.48 -16.49 -14.91
CA GLY A 6 -10.29 -17.17 -15.45
C GLY A 6 -9.04 -16.81 -14.61
N ARG A 7 -8.00 -17.66 -14.68
CA ARG A 7 -6.80 -17.51 -13.83
C ARG A 7 -6.13 -16.14 -13.93
N LEU A 8 -6.04 -15.54 -15.10
CA LEU A 8 -5.49 -14.19 -15.28
C LEU A 8 -6.37 -13.12 -14.64
N GLN A 9 -7.68 -13.26 -14.80
CA GLN A 9 -8.64 -12.35 -14.18
C GLN A 9 -8.61 -12.46 -12.64
N ALA A 10 -8.43 -13.67 -12.10
CA ALA A 10 -8.28 -13.89 -10.66
C ALA A 10 -7.05 -13.15 -10.11
N TRP A 11 -5.90 -13.23 -10.79
CA TRP A 11 -4.70 -12.48 -10.43
C TRP A 11 -4.91 -10.97 -10.52
N PHE A 12 -5.54 -10.48 -11.59
CA PHE A 12 -5.84 -9.06 -11.74
C PHE A 12 -6.72 -8.55 -10.59
N LEU A 13 -7.76 -9.31 -10.21
CA LEU A 13 -8.63 -8.97 -9.09
C LEU A 13 -7.89 -9.01 -7.74
N ALA A 14 -7.02 -10.01 -7.54
CA ALA A 14 -6.20 -10.13 -6.33
C ALA A 14 -5.22 -8.96 -6.14
N CYS A 15 -4.65 -8.42 -7.21
CA CYS A 15 -3.79 -7.24 -7.19
C CYS A 15 -4.55 -5.95 -6.81
N ARG A 16 -5.89 -5.93 -6.88
CA ARG A 16 -6.76 -4.78 -6.54
C ARG A 16 -6.36 -3.49 -7.26
N PRO A 17 -6.51 -3.38 -8.59
CA PRO A 17 -6.06 -2.23 -9.36
C PRO A 17 -6.61 -0.88 -8.85
N LYS A 18 -7.81 -0.88 -8.29
CA LYS A 18 -8.43 0.33 -7.71
C LYS A 18 -7.61 0.94 -6.57
N THR A 19 -6.89 0.12 -5.79
CA THR A 19 -6.06 0.61 -4.69
C THR A 19 -4.69 1.10 -5.15
N LEU A 20 -4.28 0.80 -6.38
CA LEU A 20 -3.02 1.31 -6.94
C LEU A 20 -3.05 2.83 -7.11
N SER A 21 -4.22 3.42 -7.36
CA SER A 21 -4.35 4.89 -7.40
C SER A 21 -3.92 5.53 -6.08
N VAL A 22 -4.22 4.90 -4.94
CA VAL A 22 -3.85 5.41 -3.61
C VAL A 22 -2.32 5.41 -3.44
N SER A 23 -1.60 4.42 -3.99
CA SER A 23 -0.14 4.36 -3.90
C SER A 23 0.59 5.21 -4.96
N LEU A 24 -0.02 5.41 -6.13
CA LEU A 24 0.58 6.19 -7.21
C LEU A 24 0.36 7.69 -7.04
N SER A 25 -0.80 8.13 -6.53
CA SER A 25 -1.11 9.54 -6.31
C SER A 25 -0.05 10.27 -5.49
N PRO A 26 0.45 9.74 -4.35
CA PRO A 26 1.53 10.38 -3.59
C PRO A 26 2.80 10.60 -4.41
N VAL A 27 3.19 9.62 -5.23
CA VAL A 27 4.38 9.73 -6.09
C VAL A 27 4.21 10.83 -7.11
N LEU A 28 3.03 10.92 -7.72
CA LEU A 28 2.72 11.96 -8.70
C LEU A 28 2.66 13.34 -8.05
N VAL A 29 2.04 13.47 -6.86
CA VAL A 29 1.97 14.75 -6.14
C VAL A 29 3.36 15.21 -5.72
N GLY A 30 4.20 14.35 -5.13
CA GLY A 30 5.57 14.72 -4.76
C GLY A 30 6.39 15.15 -5.98
N THR A 31 6.24 14.46 -7.11
CA THR A 31 6.90 14.82 -8.37
C THR A 31 6.36 16.13 -8.94
N ALA A 32 5.05 16.40 -8.87
CA ALA A 32 4.44 17.63 -9.36
C ALA A 32 4.92 18.86 -8.58
N VAL A 33 5.01 18.75 -7.24
CA VAL A 33 5.58 19.80 -6.39
C VAL A 33 7.04 20.03 -6.75
N ALA A 34 7.81 18.97 -6.95
CA ALA A 34 9.21 19.07 -7.36
C ALA A 34 9.37 19.74 -8.75
N TRP A 35 8.48 19.41 -9.67
CA TRP A 35 8.45 20.06 -10.98
C TRP A 35 8.12 21.55 -10.88
N HIS A 36 7.15 21.92 -10.04
CA HIS A 36 6.84 23.33 -9.76
C HIS A 36 8.08 24.09 -9.26
N ASP A 37 8.85 23.50 -8.35
CA ASP A 37 10.00 24.14 -7.70
C ASP A 37 11.25 24.18 -8.61
N SER A 38 11.47 23.14 -9.44
CA SER A 38 12.70 22.94 -10.21
C SER A 38 12.55 23.15 -11.73
N GLY A 39 11.33 23.22 -12.25
CA GLY A 39 11.02 23.31 -13.68
C GLY A 39 11.35 22.06 -14.51
N ARG A 40 11.74 20.95 -13.86
CA ARG A 40 12.15 19.70 -14.56
C ARG A 40 11.60 18.47 -13.88
N ILE A 41 11.47 17.37 -14.63
CA ILE A 41 11.11 16.03 -14.13
C ILE A 41 12.25 15.06 -14.46
N LEU A 42 12.72 14.36 -13.45
CA LEU A 42 13.64 13.22 -13.59
C LEU A 42 12.79 11.95 -13.81
N TRP A 43 12.62 11.56 -15.07
CA TRP A 43 11.69 10.50 -15.46
C TRP A 43 12.05 9.12 -14.88
N LEU A 44 13.35 8.75 -14.86
CA LEU A 44 13.77 7.46 -14.31
C LEU A 44 13.50 7.33 -12.81
N PRO A 45 13.84 8.31 -11.95
CA PRO A 45 13.43 8.30 -10.54
C PRO A 45 11.90 8.26 -10.36
N LEU A 46 11.12 9.01 -11.15
CA LEU A 46 9.67 8.96 -11.11
C LEU A 46 9.14 7.55 -11.42
N LEU A 47 9.58 6.96 -12.53
CA LEU A 47 9.10 5.62 -12.94
C LEU A 47 9.52 4.55 -11.92
N ALA A 48 10.77 4.58 -11.45
CA ALA A 48 11.23 3.63 -10.45
C ALA A 48 10.47 3.77 -9.11
N ALA A 49 10.16 5.00 -8.66
CA ALA A 49 9.34 5.25 -7.49
C ALA A 49 7.89 4.76 -7.70
N ALA A 50 7.29 5.05 -8.86
CA ALA A 50 5.94 4.62 -9.19
C ALA A 50 5.82 3.08 -9.24
N PHE A 51 6.74 2.40 -9.92
CA PHE A 51 6.77 0.93 -9.95
C PHE A 51 7.04 0.35 -8.56
N GLY A 52 7.98 0.92 -7.80
CA GLY A 52 8.26 0.50 -6.43
C GLY A 52 7.03 0.60 -5.54
N ALA A 53 6.33 1.74 -5.56
CA ALA A 53 5.10 1.95 -4.82
C ALA A 53 3.97 1.00 -5.25
N ALA A 54 3.80 0.79 -6.56
CA ALA A 54 2.82 -0.16 -7.10
C ALA A 54 3.12 -1.60 -6.67
N PHE A 55 4.38 -2.04 -6.72
CA PHE A 55 4.77 -3.37 -6.29
C PHE A 55 4.62 -3.57 -4.77
N ILE A 56 4.94 -2.58 -3.94
CA ILE A 56 4.66 -2.64 -2.49
C ILE A 56 3.16 -2.78 -2.27
N GLN A 57 2.34 -2.00 -2.95
CA GLN A 57 0.88 -2.05 -2.83
C GLN A 57 0.32 -3.41 -3.25
N ILE A 58 0.77 -3.96 -4.39
CA ILE A 58 0.37 -5.29 -4.87
C ILE A 58 0.78 -6.35 -3.84
N GLY A 59 2.03 -6.33 -3.38
CA GLY A 59 2.53 -7.25 -2.38
C GLY A 59 1.70 -7.21 -1.09
N THR A 60 1.39 -6.01 -0.59
CA THR A 60 0.54 -5.80 0.58
C THR A 60 -0.88 -6.34 0.36
N ASN A 61 -1.49 -6.09 -0.81
CA ASN A 61 -2.82 -6.60 -1.15
C ASN A 61 -2.86 -8.14 -1.18
N LEU A 62 -1.84 -8.77 -1.76
CA LEU A 62 -1.73 -10.23 -1.83
C LEU A 62 -1.46 -10.84 -0.44
N PHE A 63 -0.61 -10.21 0.39
CA PHE A 63 -0.41 -10.64 1.78
C PHE A 63 -1.67 -10.50 2.61
N ASN A 64 -2.43 -9.44 2.38
CA ASN A 64 -3.72 -9.22 3.03
C ASN A 64 -4.74 -10.32 2.63
N ASP A 65 -4.78 -10.70 1.34
CA ASP A 65 -5.65 -11.78 0.85
C ASP A 65 -5.34 -13.12 1.57
N VAL A 66 -4.06 -13.54 1.57
CA VAL A 66 -3.65 -14.79 2.24
C VAL A 66 -3.76 -14.69 3.77
N GLY A 67 -3.40 -13.55 4.35
CA GLY A 67 -3.39 -13.37 5.81
C GLY A 67 -4.79 -13.44 6.41
N ASP A 68 -5.75 -12.78 5.79
CA ASP A 68 -7.15 -12.81 6.22
C ASP A 68 -7.75 -14.21 6.02
N PHE A 69 -7.46 -14.88 4.90
CA PHE A 69 -7.89 -16.26 4.65
C PHE A 69 -7.38 -17.24 5.71
N LEU A 70 -6.07 -17.21 6.03
CA LEU A 70 -5.46 -18.11 7.01
C LEU A 70 -5.94 -17.87 8.45
N ARG A 71 -6.40 -16.65 8.75
CA ARG A 71 -6.98 -16.29 10.06
C ARG A 71 -8.49 -16.52 10.12
N GLY A 72 -9.13 -16.90 8.99
CA GLY A 72 -10.57 -17.11 8.93
C GLY A 72 -11.41 -15.83 9.05
N THR A 73 -10.80 -14.66 8.78
CA THR A 73 -11.51 -13.37 8.86
C THR A 73 -12.30 -13.03 7.61
N ASP A 74 -12.08 -13.77 6.50
CA ASP A 74 -12.85 -13.63 5.27
C ASP A 74 -14.09 -14.51 5.33
N THR A 75 -15.21 -13.92 5.75
CA THR A 75 -16.53 -14.61 5.84
C THR A 75 -17.35 -14.39 4.56
N PRO A 76 -18.35 -15.26 4.26
CA PRO A 76 -19.27 -15.08 3.14
C PRO A 76 -20.05 -13.76 3.17
N ASP A 77 -20.28 -13.19 4.36
CA ASP A 77 -21.03 -11.95 4.59
C ASP A 77 -20.19 -10.69 4.39
N ARG A 78 -18.94 -10.82 3.91
CA ARG A 78 -18.04 -9.70 3.70
C ARG A 78 -18.63 -8.69 2.69
N LEU A 79 -18.72 -7.41 3.09
CA LEU A 79 -19.20 -6.31 2.24
C LEU A 79 -18.11 -5.80 1.27
N GLY A 80 -16.82 -5.99 1.61
CA GLY A 80 -15.68 -5.57 0.80
C GLY A 80 -15.46 -6.44 -0.46
N PRO A 81 -14.47 -6.10 -1.30
CA PRO A 81 -14.17 -6.87 -2.51
C PRO A 81 -13.87 -8.34 -2.20
N ARG A 82 -14.35 -9.24 -3.08
CA ARG A 82 -14.10 -10.69 -2.97
C ARG A 82 -12.60 -10.99 -2.96
N ARG A 83 -12.21 -11.96 -2.17
CA ARG A 83 -10.82 -12.39 -1.97
C ARG A 83 -10.51 -13.62 -2.82
N ALA A 84 -9.43 -13.55 -3.60
CA ALA A 84 -9.08 -14.63 -4.52
C ALA A 84 -8.79 -15.95 -3.80
N THR A 85 -8.18 -15.90 -2.60
CA THR A 85 -7.86 -17.10 -1.80
C THR A 85 -9.13 -17.66 -1.13
N ALA A 86 -9.97 -16.81 -0.53
CA ALA A 86 -11.19 -17.23 0.14
C ALA A 86 -12.23 -17.81 -0.84
N GLU A 87 -12.29 -17.27 -2.06
CA GLU A 87 -13.15 -17.77 -3.13
C GLU A 87 -12.60 -19.04 -3.83
N GLY A 88 -11.38 -19.47 -3.46
CA GLY A 88 -10.73 -20.62 -4.09
C GLY A 88 -10.25 -20.38 -5.54
N TRP A 89 -10.23 -19.12 -6.03
CA TRP A 89 -9.75 -18.79 -7.37
C TRP A 89 -8.26 -18.99 -7.52
N LEU A 90 -7.50 -18.71 -6.46
CA LEU A 90 -6.06 -18.90 -6.38
C LEU A 90 -5.68 -19.59 -5.07
N GLY A 91 -4.75 -20.54 -5.14
CA GLY A 91 -4.23 -21.19 -3.93
C GLY A 91 -3.40 -20.26 -3.08
N ALA A 92 -3.52 -20.35 -1.74
CA ALA A 92 -2.79 -19.51 -0.77
C ALA A 92 -1.27 -19.49 -0.99
N GLY A 93 -0.67 -20.63 -1.36
CA GLY A 93 0.76 -20.72 -1.68
C GLY A 93 1.15 -19.87 -2.88
N ALA A 94 0.33 -19.88 -3.94
CA ALA A 94 0.58 -19.08 -5.15
C ALA A 94 0.44 -17.58 -4.86
N VAL A 95 -0.60 -17.18 -4.11
CA VAL A 95 -0.83 -15.78 -3.74
C VAL A 95 0.30 -15.26 -2.83
N ARG A 96 0.75 -16.07 -1.86
CA ARG A 96 1.90 -15.75 -1.02
C ARG A 96 3.21 -15.61 -1.81
N PHE A 97 3.44 -16.48 -2.79
CA PHE A 97 4.58 -16.35 -3.69
C PHE A 97 4.51 -15.06 -4.51
N GLY A 98 3.33 -14.73 -5.08
CA GLY A 98 3.11 -13.47 -5.79
C GLY A 98 3.37 -12.23 -4.94
N ALA A 99 3.02 -12.28 -3.64
CA ALA A 99 3.30 -11.21 -2.70
C ALA A 99 4.82 -11.01 -2.50
N TRP A 100 5.57 -12.09 -2.25
CA TRP A 100 7.02 -12.01 -2.11
C TRP A 100 7.71 -11.56 -3.40
N LEU A 101 7.25 -12.04 -4.56
CA LEU A 101 7.76 -11.59 -5.86
C LEU A 101 7.54 -10.09 -6.03
N SER A 102 6.38 -9.57 -5.66
CA SER A 102 6.08 -8.14 -5.72
C SER A 102 7.03 -7.33 -4.82
N PHE A 103 7.29 -7.75 -3.58
CA PHE A 103 8.25 -7.09 -2.71
C PHE A 103 9.69 -7.18 -3.24
N ALA A 104 10.08 -8.30 -3.86
CA ALA A 104 11.38 -8.42 -4.51
C ALA A 104 11.54 -7.43 -5.69
N LEU A 105 10.51 -7.26 -6.50
CA LEU A 105 10.50 -6.28 -7.59
C LEU A 105 10.55 -4.84 -7.04
N ALA A 106 9.83 -4.54 -5.96
CA ALA A 106 9.92 -3.26 -5.28
C ALA A 106 11.34 -2.99 -4.75
N PHE A 107 11.98 -4.01 -4.17
CA PHE A 107 13.36 -3.92 -3.70
C PHE A 107 14.34 -3.63 -4.83
N LEU A 108 14.17 -4.24 -6.00
CA LEU A 108 15.00 -3.96 -7.19
C LEU A 108 14.83 -2.50 -7.65
N CYS A 109 13.60 -1.96 -7.68
CA CYS A 109 13.38 -0.52 -7.91
C CYS A 109 14.10 0.32 -6.85
N GLY A 110 14.06 -0.10 -5.59
CA GLY A 110 14.74 0.53 -4.47
C GLY A 110 16.25 0.62 -4.63
N ILE A 111 16.90 -0.41 -5.19
CA ILE A 111 18.36 -0.38 -5.46
C ILE A 111 18.73 0.77 -6.40
N TYR A 112 17.95 0.99 -7.45
CA TYR A 112 18.15 2.12 -8.35
C TYR A 112 17.93 3.45 -7.62
N LEU A 113 16.85 3.57 -6.86
CA LEU A 113 16.48 4.79 -6.14
C LEU A 113 17.53 5.17 -5.08
N VAL A 114 18.09 4.17 -4.39
CA VAL A 114 19.19 4.37 -3.42
C VAL A 114 20.46 4.93 -4.08
N ARG A 115 20.80 4.44 -5.28
CA ARG A 115 21.94 4.99 -6.05
C ARG A 115 21.75 6.45 -6.42
N HIS A 116 20.50 6.87 -6.60
CA HIS A 116 20.16 8.25 -6.97
C HIS A 116 19.98 9.16 -5.75
N GLY A 117 19.23 8.71 -4.73
CA GLY A 117 18.85 9.51 -3.56
C GLY A 117 19.67 9.25 -2.29
N GLY A 118 20.58 8.26 -2.31
CA GLY A 118 21.46 7.97 -1.19
C GLY A 118 20.79 7.39 0.04
N TRP A 119 21.40 7.61 1.20
CA TRP A 119 21.02 7.00 2.48
C TRP A 119 19.58 7.27 2.95
N PRO A 120 18.98 8.47 2.75
CA PRO A 120 17.58 8.69 3.11
C PRO A 120 16.64 7.71 2.41
N ILE A 121 16.94 7.35 1.15
CA ILE A 121 16.11 6.41 0.38
C ILE A 121 16.31 4.96 0.85
N VAL A 122 17.46 4.60 1.41
CA VAL A 122 17.63 3.29 2.08
C VAL A 122 16.65 3.18 3.24
N ALA A 123 16.61 4.19 4.11
CA ALA A 123 15.72 4.20 5.27
C ALA A 123 14.23 4.15 4.86
N ILE A 124 13.84 4.99 3.90
CA ILE A 124 12.47 5.01 3.34
C ILE A 124 12.11 3.66 2.72
N GLY A 125 12.98 3.09 1.89
CA GLY A 125 12.71 1.84 1.18
C GLY A 125 12.55 0.65 2.14
N LEU A 126 13.48 0.49 3.10
CA LEU A 126 13.40 -0.57 4.09
C LEU A 126 12.18 -0.42 5.00
N ALA A 127 11.89 0.81 5.47
CA ALA A 127 10.70 1.09 6.27
C ALA A 127 9.42 0.76 5.49
N SER A 128 9.33 1.14 4.20
CA SER A 128 8.15 0.88 3.37
C SER A 128 7.92 -0.61 3.10
N LEU A 129 8.99 -1.38 2.84
CA LEU A 129 8.89 -2.84 2.68
C LEU A 129 8.47 -3.52 3.98
N ALA A 130 9.09 -3.16 5.10
CA ALA A 130 8.73 -3.67 6.42
C ALA A 130 7.27 -3.32 6.77
N ALA A 131 6.87 -2.10 6.47
CA ALA A 131 5.53 -1.59 6.65
C ALA A 131 4.48 -2.38 5.84
N GLY A 132 4.73 -2.58 4.55
CA GLY A 132 3.84 -3.34 3.68
C GLY A 132 3.63 -4.78 4.16
N TRP A 133 4.70 -5.41 4.67
CA TRP A 133 4.59 -6.73 5.29
C TRP A 133 3.87 -6.68 6.64
N ALA A 134 4.26 -5.78 7.54
CA ALA A 134 3.72 -5.70 8.90
C ALA A 134 2.25 -5.26 8.93
N TYR A 135 1.76 -4.65 7.86
CA TYR A 135 0.38 -4.20 7.78
C TYR A 135 -0.62 -5.35 7.99
N THR A 136 -0.37 -6.51 7.39
CA THR A 136 -1.20 -7.73 7.56
C THR A 136 -0.42 -8.95 8.00
N GLY A 137 0.91 -8.92 7.93
CA GLY A 137 1.80 -10.01 8.33
C GLY A 137 2.17 -9.97 9.82
N GLY A 138 2.87 -11.02 10.25
CA GLY A 138 3.35 -11.14 11.62
C GLY A 138 2.29 -11.46 12.66
N PRO A 139 2.69 -11.51 13.95
CA PRO A 139 1.81 -11.92 15.05
C PRO A 139 0.80 -10.85 15.48
N LYS A 140 1.09 -9.57 15.21
CA LYS A 140 0.23 -8.41 15.52
C LYS A 140 0.15 -7.48 14.31
N PRO A 141 -0.67 -7.80 13.30
CA PRO A 141 -0.78 -6.97 12.12
C PRO A 141 -1.33 -5.57 12.45
N ILE A 142 -0.79 -4.54 11.82
CA ILE A 142 -1.20 -3.15 12.04
C ILE A 142 -2.66 -2.94 11.65
N ALA A 143 -3.11 -3.59 10.56
CA ALA A 143 -4.49 -3.55 10.08
C ALA A 143 -5.52 -4.17 11.06
N TYR A 144 -5.07 -4.87 12.10
CA TYR A 144 -5.93 -5.46 13.12
C TYR A 144 -6.03 -4.60 14.39
N GLY A 145 -5.35 -3.47 14.42
CA GLY A 145 -5.32 -2.53 15.54
C GLY A 145 -5.75 -1.12 15.15
N PRO A 146 -5.80 -0.21 16.13
CA PRO A 146 -6.32 1.17 15.94
C PRO A 146 -5.34 2.13 15.26
N LEU A 147 -4.16 1.67 14.88
CA LEU A 147 -3.12 2.53 14.29
C LEU A 147 -3.09 2.51 12.76
N GLY A 148 -4.05 1.83 12.11
CA GLY A 148 -4.10 1.68 10.66
C GLY A 148 -4.11 3.01 9.92
N GLU A 149 -4.94 3.94 10.37
CA GLU A 149 -5.11 5.28 9.79
C GLU A 149 -3.83 6.13 9.95
N VAL A 150 -3.22 6.11 11.12
CA VAL A 150 -1.95 6.81 11.39
C VAL A 150 -0.85 6.27 10.50
N PHE A 151 -0.81 4.95 10.35
CA PHE A 151 0.17 4.28 9.51
C PHE A 151 0.01 4.65 8.03
N VAL A 152 -1.23 4.67 7.54
CA VAL A 152 -1.54 5.10 6.18
C VAL A 152 -1.19 6.58 5.97
N PHE A 153 -1.54 7.45 6.92
CA PHE A 153 -1.15 8.87 6.89
C PHE A 153 0.36 9.04 6.74
N VAL A 154 1.16 8.35 7.55
CA VAL A 154 2.61 8.46 7.52
C VAL A 154 3.20 7.93 6.21
N PHE A 155 2.81 6.72 5.79
CA PHE A 155 3.46 6.07 4.64
C PHE A 155 2.97 6.60 3.30
N PHE A 156 1.69 6.89 3.12
CA PHE A 156 1.16 7.43 1.86
C PHE A 156 1.29 8.96 1.78
N GLY A 157 1.26 9.66 2.94
CA GLY A 157 1.51 11.10 3.01
C GLY A 157 3.01 11.40 3.09
N LEU A 158 3.53 11.41 4.31
CA LEU A 158 4.87 11.95 4.58
C LEU A 158 5.98 11.21 3.84
N VAL A 159 5.96 9.89 3.86
CA VAL A 159 7.02 9.05 3.26
C VAL A 159 6.92 9.05 1.73
N ALA A 160 5.75 8.76 1.16
CA ALA A 160 5.62 8.60 -0.28
C ALA A 160 5.68 9.94 -1.02
N VAL A 161 4.98 10.99 -0.57
CA VAL A 161 5.05 12.33 -1.19
C VAL A 161 6.42 12.95 -0.96
N GLY A 162 6.90 12.97 0.30
CA GLY A 162 8.20 13.55 0.65
C GLY A 162 9.35 12.82 -0.04
N GLY A 163 9.35 11.48 -0.03
CA GLY A 163 10.35 10.66 -0.71
C GLY A 163 10.38 10.88 -2.22
N SER A 164 9.22 11.01 -2.85
CA SER A 164 9.11 11.28 -4.30
C SER A 164 9.61 12.67 -4.67
N TYR A 165 9.29 13.68 -3.87
CA TYR A 165 9.85 15.02 -4.01
C TYR A 165 11.37 15.02 -3.84
N TYR A 166 11.85 14.36 -2.77
CA TYR A 166 13.29 14.25 -2.49
C TYR A 166 14.05 13.58 -3.64
N LEU A 167 13.49 12.53 -4.25
CA LEU A 167 14.10 11.87 -5.41
C LEU A 167 14.22 12.80 -6.63
N GLN A 168 13.43 13.84 -6.73
CA GLN A 168 13.49 14.82 -7.83
C GLN A 168 14.45 15.98 -7.55
N THR A 169 14.60 16.38 -6.27
CA THR A 169 15.27 17.63 -5.87
C THR A 169 16.48 17.44 -4.95
N LEU A 170 16.58 16.28 -4.30
CA LEU A 170 17.51 15.96 -3.21
C LEU A 170 17.44 16.93 -2.01
N THR A 171 16.31 17.62 -1.88
CA THR A 171 16.02 18.58 -0.80
C THR A 171 14.62 18.34 -0.23
N MET A 172 14.26 19.08 0.81
CA MET A 172 12.91 19.09 1.38
C MET A 172 12.48 20.54 1.63
N THR A 173 11.21 20.87 1.34
CA THR A 173 10.65 22.21 1.54
C THR A 173 9.39 22.14 2.40
N PRO A 174 8.99 23.26 3.07
CA PRO A 174 7.72 23.31 3.80
C PRO A 174 6.50 23.03 2.91
N VAL A 175 6.56 23.42 1.63
CA VAL A 175 5.45 23.21 0.69
C VAL A 175 5.19 21.73 0.46
N VAL A 176 6.25 20.92 0.27
CA VAL A 176 6.05 19.48 0.11
C VAL A 176 5.55 18.81 1.39
N LEU A 177 5.91 19.30 2.57
CA LEU A 177 5.37 18.78 3.84
C LEU A 177 3.87 19.06 3.97
N LEU A 178 3.41 20.24 3.53
CA LEU A 178 1.99 20.56 3.46
C LEU A 178 1.26 19.62 2.47
N ALA A 179 1.79 19.46 1.27
CA ALA A 179 1.22 18.54 0.27
C ALA A 179 1.18 17.09 0.80
N ALA A 180 2.24 16.64 1.46
CA ALA A 180 2.33 15.31 2.08
C ALA A 180 1.26 15.12 3.17
N THR A 181 1.05 16.14 3.99
CA THR A 181 0.00 16.13 5.03
C THR A 181 -1.39 16.01 4.42
N LEU A 182 -1.70 16.80 3.39
CA LEU A 182 -2.99 16.76 2.71
C LEU A 182 -3.26 15.41 2.05
N VAL A 183 -2.27 14.85 1.35
CA VAL A 183 -2.39 13.52 0.73
C VAL A 183 -2.53 12.44 1.81
N GLY A 184 -1.78 12.54 2.90
CA GLY A 184 -1.87 11.61 4.03
C GLY A 184 -3.25 11.60 4.69
N ILE A 185 -3.85 12.77 4.89
CA ILE A 185 -5.23 12.90 5.41
C ILE A 185 -6.23 12.22 4.46
N HIS A 186 -6.11 12.45 3.14
CA HIS A 186 -6.99 11.79 2.17
C HIS A 186 -6.83 10.27 2.16
N ALA A 187 -5.60 9.78 2.24
CA ALA A 187 -5.35 8.34 2.30
C ALA A 187 -5.89 7.72 3.61
N ALA A 188 -5.73 8.41 4.73
CA ALA A 188 -6.32 8.01 6.02
C ALA A 188 -7.86 7.99 5.94
N ALA A 189 -8.49 9.00 5.35
CA ALA A 189 -9.94 9.04 5.16
C ALA A 189 -10.44 7.85 4.33
N VAL A 190 -9.71 7.43 3.29
CA VAL A 190 -10.08 6.24 2.49
C VAL A 190 -10.06 4.97 3.33
N ILE A 191 -9.05 4.78 4.19
CA ILE A 191 -9.01 3.57 5.05
C ILE A 191 -10.08 3.63 6.14
N THR A 192 -10.36 4.79 6.74
CA THR A 192 -11.45 4.99 7.70
C THR A 192 -12.80 4.59 7.10
N VAL A 193 -13.12 5.06 5.88
CA VAL A 193 -14.36 4.67 5.19
C VAL A 193 -14.42 3.15 4.95
N ASN A 194 -13.29 2.52 4.60
CA ASN A 194 -13.24 1.06 4.43
C ASN A 194 -13.46 0.31 5.75
N ASN A 195 -12.83 0.75 6.83
CA ASN A 195 -12.97 0.16 8.16
C ASN A 195 -14.41 0.33 8.67
N TYR A 196 -14.99 1.52 8.52
CA TYR A 196 -16.39 1.79 8.88
C TYR A 196 -17.37 0.88 8.11
N ARG A 197 -17.18 0.70 6.80
CA ARG A 197 -18.01 -0.24 6.01
C ARG A 197 -17.90 -1.67 6.53
N ASP A 198 -16.70 -2.10 6.92
CA ASP A 198 -16.40 -3.47 7.32
C ASP A 198 -16.53 -3.70 8.86
N HIS A 199 -16.98 -2.66 9.64
CA HIS A 199 -17.06 -2.61 11.10
C HIS A 199 -17.59 -3.90 11.75
N ASP A 200 -18.81 -4.32 11.38
CA ASP A 200 -19.46 -5.51 11.97
C ASP A 200 -18.69 -6.81 11.67
N GLY A 201 -18.09 -6.91 10.48
CA GLY A 201 -17.25 -8.03 10.06
C GLY A 201 -15.93 -8.05 10.82
N ASP A 202 -15.30 -6.91 10.97
CA ASP A 202 -14.03 -6.74 11.67
C ASP A 202 -14.19 -7.03 13.18
N ALA A 203 -15.25 -6.54 13.82
CA ALA A 203 -15.56 -6.84 15.22
C ALA A 203 -15.75 -8.36 15.45
N ARG A 204 -16.52 -9.04 14.58
CA ARG A 204 -16.72 -10.49 14.68
C ARG A 204 -15.45 -11.29 14.45
N SER A 205 -14.50 -10.78 13.66
CA SER A 205 -13.22 -11.43 13.37
C SER A 205 -12.10 -11.09 14.36
N GLY A 206 -12.41 -10.31 15.41
CA GLY A 206 -11.47 -9.93 16.46
C GLY A 206 -10.46 -8.85 16.05
N LYS A 207 -10.75 -8.09 14.99
CA LYS A 207 -10.00 -6.89 14.67
C LYS A 207 -10.48 -5.74 15.58
N ASN A 208 -9.52 -5.00 16.10
CA ASN A 208 -9.77 -3.84 16.96
C ASN A 208 -9.33 -2.56 16.21
N THR A 209 -9.92 -2.33 15.04
CA THR A 209 -9.71 -1.09 14.28
C THR A 209 -10.25 0.10 15.06
N LEU A 210 -9.84 1.31 14.69
CA LEU A 210 -10.30 2.53 15.37
C LEU A 210 -11.84 2.60 15.40
N ASP A 211 -12.48 2.26 14.28
CA ASP A 211 -13.94 2.27 14.14
C ASP A 211 -14.65 1.23 15.05
N VAL A 212 -14.02 0.09 15.32
CA VAL A 212 -14.55 -0.96 16.22
C VAL A 212 -14.42 -0.55 17.69
N LEU A 213 -13.44 0.31 18.01
CA LEU A 213 -13.20 0.77 19.40
C LEU A 213 -14.01 2.01 19.80
N LEU A 214 -14.56 2.77 18.82
CA LEU A 214 -15.37 3.98 19.02
C LEU A 214 -16.85 3.65 19.05
#